data_a08fca18d7182799ab0991a4cf3029d8
#
_entry.id   a08fca18d7182799ab0991a4cf3029d8
#
_cell.length_a   1.000
_cell.length_b   1.000
_cell.length_c   1.000
_cell.angle_alpha   90.00
_cell.angle_beta   90.00
_cell.angle_gamma   90.00
#
_symmetry.space_group_name_H-M   'P 1'
#
loop_
_entity.id
_entity.type
_entity.pdbx_description
1 polymer ?
#
loop_
_entity_poly.entity_id
_entity_poly.type
_entity_poly.pdbx_seq_one_letter_code
_entity_poly.pdbx_strand_id
1 'polypeptide(L)'
;MRVKLDNPGEDSPFHSYIREMTTAHARDGRQLDLPLHFGAELSQHGFTNVTQHTYAIPLCTAGRDELTKKIIQNWAAGLEGYSFTLLEKYLGKSFAETVLMCASARRALKGKIEGYLQMSVSFLHDYDTILTLHRQVVYGQKPG
;
A
#
# COMPACT_ATOMS: atom_id res chain seq x y z
N MET A 1 1.69 -1.00 2.96
CA MET A 1 0.39 -0.82 2.30
C MET A 1 0.37 -1.71 1.07
N ARG A 2 -0.68 -2.50 0.87
CA ARG A 2 -0.82 -3.45 -0.24
C ARG A 2 -2.20 -3.31 -0.88
N VAL A 3 -2.29 -3.48 -2.19
CA VAL A 3 -3.57 -3.66 -2.88
C VAL A 3 -3.85 -5.15 -3.03
N LYS A 4 -5.03 -5.59 -2.61
CA LYS A 4 -5.55 -6.93 -2.87
C LYS A 4 -6.75 -6.80 -3.79
N LEU A 5 -6.67 -7.43 -4.97
CA LEU A 5 -7.75 -7.49 -5.94
C LEU A 5 -8.49 -8.80 -5.79
N ASP A 6 -9.82 -8.77 -5.89
CA ASP A 6 -10.64 -9.98 -5.80
C ASP A 6 -10.58 -10.78 -7.11
N ASN A 7 -10.42 -10.07 -8.25
CA ASN A 7 -10.26 -10.66 -9.58
C ASN A 7 -8.92 -10.26 -10.20
N PRO A 8 -7.76 -10.78 -9.73
CA PRO A 8 -6.43 -10.33 -10.18
C PRO A 8 -6.15 -10.58 -11.67
N GLY A 9 -6.87 -11.51 -12.30
CA GLY A 9 -6.77 -11.81 -13.73
C GLY A 9 -7.60 -10.90 -14.65
N GLU A 10 -8.40 -9.97 -14.08
CA GLU A 10 -9.20 -9.05 -14.86
C GLU A 10 -8.32 -8.11 -15.69
N ASP A 11 -8.70 -7.87 -16.93
CA ASP A 11 -7.99 -6.96 -17.82
C ASP A 11 -8.59 -5.55 -17.73
N SER A 12 -8.12 -4.81 -16.75
CA SER A 12 -8.44 -3.38 -16.62
C SER A 12 -7.16 -2.56 -16.45
N PRO A 13 -7.19 -1.25 -16.78
CA PRO A 13 -6.04 -0.38 -16.59
C PRO A 13 -5.52 -0.34 -15.15
N PHE A 14 -6.40 -0.49 -14.17
CA PHE A 14 -6.00 -0.53 -12.77
C PHE A 14 -5.31 -1.85 -12.40
N HIS A 15 -5.82 -2.98 -12.90
CA HIS A 15 -5.18 -4.28 -12.70
C HIS A 15 -3.80 -4.33 -13.33
N SER A 16 -3.65 -3.80 -14.56
CA SER A 16 -2.36 -3.66 -15.24
C SER A 16 -1.38 -2.82 -14.43
N TYR A 17 -1.82 -1.67 -13.91
CA TYR A 17 -1.01 -0.81 -13.03
C TYR A 17 -0.52 -1.60 -11.79
N ILE A 18 -1.40 -2.32 -11.11
CA ILE A 18 -1.04 -3.10 -9.91
C ILE A 18 -0.05 -4.22 -10.24
N ARG A 19 -0.23 -4.92 -11.37
CA ARG A 19 0.71 -5.96 -11.81
C ARG A 19 2.10 -5.38 -12.08
N GLU A 20 2.19 -4.26 -12.79
CA GLU A 20 3.48 -3.62 -13.09
C GLU A 20 4.16 -3.09 -11.84
N MET A 21 3.42 -2.44 -10.95
CA MET A 21 3.95 -1.99 -9.65
C MET A 21 4.45 -3.16 -8.80
N THR A 22 3.71 -4.28 -8.77
CA THR A 22 4.14 -5.48 -8.05
C THR A 22 5.44 -6.04 -8.63
N THR A 23 5.54 -6.08 -9.96
CA THR A 23 6.75 -6.53 -10.65
C THR A 23 7.94 -5.61 -10.37
N ALA A 24 7.75 -4.29 -10.42
CA ALA A 24 8.80 -3.32 -10.14
C ALA A 24 9.29 -3.42 -8.69
N HIS A 25 8.39 -3.55 -7.73
CA HIS A 25 8.75 -3.76 -6.32
C HIS A 25 9.51 -5.07 -6.08
N ALA A 26 9.09 -6.16 -6.74
CA ALA A 26 9.79 -7.44 -6.63
C ALA A 26 11.23 -7.32 -7.17
N ARG A 27 11.44 -6.59 -8.26
CA ARG A 27 12.78 -6.32 -8.82
C ARG A 27 13.62 -5.40 -7.93
N ASP A 28 12.98 -4.50 -7.18
CA ASP A 28 13.63 -3.63 -6.18
C ASP A 28 13.97 -4.38 -4.88
N GLY A 29 13.57 -5.65 -4.75
CA GLY A 29 13.74 -6.44 -3.54
C GLY A 29 12.80 -6.04 -2.39
N ARG A 30 11.79 -5.21 -2.65
CA ARG A 30 10.82 -4.76 -1.65
C ARG A 30 9.62 -5.69 -1.59
N GLN A 31 9.34 -6.18 -0.40
CA GLN A 31 8.14 -6.96 -0.14
C GLN A 31 6.98 -6.02 0.21
N LEU A 32 5.96 -5.97 -0.67
CA LEU A 32 4.76 -5.13 -0.46
C LEU A 32 3.89 -5.60 0.71
N ASP A 33 4.03 -6.84 1.12
CA ASP A 33 3.32 -7.46 2.23
C ASP A 33 4.08 -7.43 3.55
N LEU A 34 5.34 -6.98 3.56
CA LEU A 34 6.13 -6.84 4.78
C LEU A 34 5.35 -6.18 5.93
N PRO A 35 4.57 -5.11 5.74
CA PRO A 35 3.77 -4.52 6.81
C PRO A 35 2.76 -5.47 7.45
N LEU A 36 2.32 -6.51 6.76
CA LEU A 36 1.41 -7.52 7.32
C LEU A 36 2.11 -8.46 8.31
N HIS A 37 3.44 -8.53 8.24
CA HIS A 37 4.28 -9.43 9.05
C HIS A 37 5.06 -8.67 10.12
N PHE A 38 5.00 -7.35 10.18
CA PHE A 38 5.77 -6.54 11.14
C PHE A 38 5.56 -6.94 12.59
N GLY A 39 4.34 -7.29 12.98
CA GLY A 39 4.08 -7.74 14.35
C GLY A 39 4.88 -9.01 14.70
N ALA A 40 4.93 -9.97 13.79
CA ALA A 40 5.69 -11.21 13.98
C ALA A 40 7.20 -10.92 14.00
N GLU A 41 7.69 -10.11 13.08
CA GLU A 41 9.11 -9.72 13.00
C GLU A 41 9.56 -9.00 14.29
N LEU A 42 8.78 -8.04 14.77
CA LEU A 42 9.08 -7.34 16.02
C LEU A 42 9.16 -8.32 17.20
N SER A 43 8.20 -9.26 17.30
CA SER A 43 8.20 -10.27 18.35
C SER A 43 9.43 -11.19 18.27
N GLN A 44 9.85 -11.59 17.07
CA GLN A 44 11.06 -12.39 16.86
C GLN A 44 12.35 -11.65 17.27
N HIS A 45 12.34 -10.31 17.17
CA HIS A 45 13.45 -9.47 17.61
C HIS A 45 13.37 -9.07 19.08
N GLY A 46 12.53 -9.73 19.87
CA GLY A 46 12.46 -9.57 21.34
C GLY A 46 11.57 -8.43 21.81
N PHE A 47 10.81 -7.78 20.92
CA PHE A 47 9.83 -6.78 21.34
C PHE A 47 8.62 -7.47 22.00
N THR A 48 8.19 -6.94 23.14
CA THR A 48 7.03 -7.43 23.88
C THR A 48 5.82 -6.51 23.66
N ASN A 49 4.62 -6.99 24.00
CA ASN A 49 3.38 -6.22 23.90
C ASN A 49 3.11 -5.65 22.49
N VAL A 50 3.48 -6.41 21.45
CA VAL A 50 3.25 -6.05 20.07
C VAL A 50 1.78 -6.26 19.72
N THR A 51 1.08 -5.21 19.33
CA THR A 51 -0.28 -5.28 18.79
C THR A 51 -0.29 -4.82 17.33
N GLN A 52 -0.91 -5.60 16.45
CA GLN A 52 -1.03 -5.26 15.03
C GLN A 52 -2.50 -5.19 14.63
N HIS A 53 -2.89 -4.07 14.05
CA HIS A 53 -4.20 -3.90 13.43
C HIS A 53 -4.07 -3.85 11.91
N THR A 54 -4.92 -4.59 11.21
CA THR A 54 -5.00 -4.57 9.75
C THR A 54 -6.35 -4.00 9.33
N TYR A 55 -6.32 -2.96 8.53
CA TYR A 55 -7.50 -2.31 7.97
C TYR A 55 -7.61 -2.68 6.49
N ALA A 56 -8.80 -3.11 6.06
CA ALA A 56 -9.14 -3.35 4.67
C ALA A 56 -10.08 -2.24 4.19
N ILE A 57 -9.59 -1.35 3.34
CA ILE A 57 -10.33 -0.21 2.83
C ILE A 57 -10.81 -0.56 1.41
N PRO A 58 -12.13 -0.67 1.16
CA PRO A 58 -12.64 -1.05 -0.15
C PRO A 58 -12.22 -0.07 -1.24
N LEU A 59 -11.77 -0.57 -2.37
CA LEU A 59 -11.42 0.25 -3.54
C LEU A 59 -12.67 0.84 -4.20
N CYS A 60 -13.76 0.08 -4.24
CA CYS A 60 -15.05 0.58 -4.68
C CYS A 60 -15.62 1.55 -3.64
N THR A 61 -15.73 2.82 -4.00
CA THR A 61 -16.20 3.89 -3.10
C THR A 61 -17.70 4.16 -3.19
N ALA A 62 -18.41 3.52 -4.11
CA ALA A 62 -19.86 3.66 -4.26
C ALA A 62 -20.59 3.20 -2.99
N GLY A 63 -21.47 4.06 -2.46
CA GLY A 63 -22.22 3.76 -1.23
C GLY A 63 -21.39 3.75 0.07
N ARG A 64 -20.12 4.16 0.04
CA ARG A 64 -19.24 4.23 1.21
C ARG A 64 -19.30 5.60 1.89
N ASP A 65 -18.84 5.60 3.15
CA ASP A 65 -18.70 6.82 3.94
C ASP A 65 -17.64 7.78 3.33
N GLU A 66 -17.69 9.04 3.77
CA GLU A 66 -16.81 10.10 3.24
C GLU A 66 -15.33 9.88 3.57
N LEU A 67 -15.01 9.22 4.70
CA LEU A 67 -13.64 8.92 5.06
C LEU A 67 -13.03 7.90 4.09
N THR A 68 -13.73 6.81 3.81
CA THR A 68 -13.33 5.80 2.81
C THR A 68 -13.09 6.43 1.45
N LYS A 69 -14.01 7.29 0.98
CA LYS A 69 -13.86 8.01 -0.30
C LYS A 69 -12.60 8.88 -0.30
N LYS A 70 -12.37 9.67 0.74
CA LYS A 70 -11.19 10.55 0.85
C LYS A 70 -9.89 9.76 0.87
N ILE A 71 -9.82 8.64 1.59
CA ILE A 71 -8.63 7.79 1.63
C ILE A 71 -8.28 7.29 0.22
N ILE A 72 -9.25 6.74 -0.50
CA ILE A 72 -9.03 6.23 -1.86
C ILE A 72 -8.70 7.34 -2.84
N GLN A 73 -9.36 8.50 -2.75
CA GLN A 73 -9.05 9.66 -3.58
C GLN A 73 -7.62 10.17 -3.36
N ASN A 74 -7.20 10.33 -2.11
CA ASN A 74 -5.85 10.78 -1.78
C ASN A 74 -4.79 9.78 -2.26
N TRP A 75 -5.04 8.48 -2.07
CA TRP A 75 -4.15 7.46 -2.57
C TRP A 75 -4.05 7.49 -4.10
N ALA A 76 -5.20 7.56 -4.79
CA ALA A 76 -5.26 7.64 -6.25
C ALA A 76 -4.59 8.91 -6.80
N ALA A 77 -4.66 10.02 -6.09
CA ALA A 77 -3.97 11.27 -6.46
C ALA A 77 -2.44 11.13 -6.42
N GLY A 78 -1.92 10.24 -5.58
CA GLY A 78 -0.47 10.01 -5.42
C GLY A 78 0.13 8.93 -6.33
N LEU A 79 -0.62 8.34 -7.28
CA LEU A 79 -0.14 7.20 -8.07
C LEU A 79 1.17 7.50 -8.81
N GLU A 80 1.31 8.67 -9.42
CA GLU A 80 2.54 9.10 -10.10
C GLU A 80 3.72 9.15 -9.14
N GLY A 81 3.55 9.76 -7.96
CA GLY A 81 4.59 9.86 -6.94
C GLY A 81 5.11 8.50 -6.45
N TYR A 82 4.27 7.47 -6.48
CA TYR A 82 4.69 6.10 -6.13
C TYR A 82 5.36 5.37 -7.29
N SER A 83 5.07 5.76 -8.53
CA SER A 83 5.34 4.96 -9.72
C SER A 83 6.60 5.36 -10.46
N PHE A 84 6.90 6.66 -10.60
CA PHE A 84 7.94 7.15 -11.52
C PHE A 84 9.26 6.43 -11.35
N THR A 85 9.88 6.53 -10.19
CA THR A 85 11.22 5.97 -9.97
C THR A 85 11.25 4.45 -10.15
N LEU A 86 10.19 3.76 -9.71
CA LEU A 86 10.14 2.30 -9.79
C LEU A 86 9.94 1.80 -11.21
N LEU A 87 9.00 2.40 -11.94
CA LEU A 87 8.67 1.96 -13.29
C LEU A 87 9.77 2.32 -14.30
N GLU A 88 10.37 3.50 -14.14
CA GLU A 88 11.53 3.89 -14.95
C GLU A 88 12.70 2.94 -14.70
N LYS A 89 13.12 2.81 -13.44
CA LYS A 89 14.32 2.04 -13.07
C LYS A 89 14.21 0.55 -13.37
N TYR A 90 13.06 -0.06 -13.08
CA TYR A 90 12.90 -1.52 -13.12
C TYR A 90 12.14 -2.05 -14.32
N LEU A 91 11.35 -1.23 -14.98
CA LEU A 91 10.58 -1.62 -16.17
C LEU A 91 10.90 -0.80 -17.41
N GLY A 92 11.80 0.19 -17.31
CA GLY A 92 12.24 1.01 -18.44
C GLY A 92 11.14 1.94 -19.00
N LYS A 93 10.08 2.21 -18.21
CA LYS A 93 9.00 3.07 -18.68
C LYS A 93 9.43 4.54 -18.71
N SER A 94 9.07 5.22 -19.79
CA SER A 94 9.25 6.66 -19.89
C SER A 94 8.28 7.41 -18.96
N PHE A 95 8.59 8.68 -18.72
CA PHE A 95 7.71 9.58 -17.96
C PHE A 95 6.29 9.62 -18.56
N ALA A 96 6.17 9.76 -19.87
CA ALA A 96 4.89 9.85 -20.56
C ALA A 96 4.06 8.57 -20.40
N GLU A 97 4.68 7.39 -20.55
CA GLU A 97 4.00 6.09 -20.35
C GLU A 97 3.50 5.93 -18.92
N THR A 98 4.31 6.35 -17.94
CA THR A 98 3.92 6.29 -16.52
C THR A 98 2.75 7.22 -16.23
N VAL A 99 2.75 8.45 -16.74
CA VAL A 99 1.63 9.39 -16.59
C VAL A 99 0.35 8.83 -17.19
N LEU A 100 0.41 8.32 -18.43
CA LEU A 100 -0.75 7.74 -19.11
C LEU A 100 -1.30 6.52 -18.36
N MET A 101 -0.42 5.66 -17.85
CA MET A 101 -0.81 4.49 -17.07
C MET A 101 -1.48 4.91 -15.75
N CYS A 102 -0.91 5.85 -15.00
CA CYS A 102 -1.51 6.36 -13.77
C CYS A 102 -2.85 7.05 -14.01
N ALA A 103 -2.98 7.84 -15.08
CA ALA A 103 -4.24 8.48 -15.46
C ALA A 103 -5.32 7.45 -15.81
N SER A 104 -4.96 6.39 -16.55
CA SER A 104 -5.85 5.29 -16.92
C SER A 104 -6.27 4.48 -15.69
N ALA A 105 -5.33 4.15 -14.80
CA ALA A 105 -5.60 3.46 -13.54
C ALA A 105 -6.53 4.29 -12.65
N ARG A 106 -6.29 5.59 -12.51
CA ARG A 106 -7.13 6.51 -11.72
C ARG A 106 -8.54 6.62 -12.30
N ARG A 107 -8.67 6.62 -13.63
CA ARG A 107 -9.97 6.61 -14.29
C ARG A 107 -10.72 5.32 -14.01
N ALA A 108 -10.04 4.16 -14.06
CA ALA A 108 -10.63 2.86 -13.77
C ALA A 108 -11.12 2.75 -12.32
N LEU A 109 -10.43 3.36 -11.35
CA LEU A 109 -10.85 3.42 -9.93
C LEU A 109 -12.17 4.17 -9.71
N LYS A 110 -12.61 5.01 -10.65
CA LYS A 110 -13.94 5.63 -10.59
C LYS A 110 -15.06 4.65 -10.97
N GLY A 111 -14.69 3.54 -11.60
CA GLY A 111 -15.59 2.43 -11.92
C GLY A 111 -15.75 1.46 -10.75
N LYS A 112 -16.23 0.27 -11.07
CA LYS A 112 -16.48 -0.79 -10.09
C LYS A 112 -15.25 -1.74 -10.03
N ILE A 113 -14.22 -1.34 -9.26
CA ILE A 113 -13.06 -2.20 -8.99
C ILE A 113 -13.31 -2.93 -7.68
N GLU A 114 -13.31 -4.26 -7.73
CA GLU A 114 -13.46 -5.12 -6.56
C GLU A 114 -12.09 -5.44 -5.95
N GLY A 115 -11.94 -5.13 -4.67
CA GLY A 115 -10.70 -5.31 -3.94
C GLY A 115 -10.54 -4.34 -2.79
N TYR A 116 -9.38 -4.40 -2.14
CA TYR A 116 -9.11 -3.66 -0.91
C TYR A 116 -7.71 -3.05 -0.92
N LEU A 117 -7.60 -1.85 -0.37
CA LEU A 117 -6.35 -1.28 0.09
C LEU A 117 -6.10 -1.76 1.51
N GLN A 118 -5.13 -2.64 1.70
CA GLN A 118 -4.77 -3.16 3.02
C GLN A 118 -3.70 -2.29 3.66
N MET A 119 -3.96 -1.84 4.89
CA MET A 119 -3.03 -1.09 5.72
C MET A 119 -2.88 -1.83 7.05
N SER A 120 -1.64 -2.07 7.46
CA SER A 120 -1.34 -2.61 8.78
C SER A 120 -0.64 -1.55 9.62
N VAL A 121 -1.04 -1.46 10.87
CA VAL A 121 -0.43 -0.59 11.88
C VAL A 121 -0.07 -1.48 13.06
N SER A 122 1.21 -1.50 13.42
CA SER A 122 1.71 -2.23 14.58
C SER A 122 1.97 -1.23 15.71
N PHE A 123 1.47 -1.56 16.89
CA PHE A 123 1.66 -0.78 18.11
C PHE A 123 2.49 -1.61 19.10
N LEU A 124 3.44 -0.94 19.73
CA LEU A 124 4.15 -1.47 20.88
C LEU A 124 3.70 -0.66 22.10
N HIS A 125 3.07 -1.35 23.04
CA HIS A 125 2.55 -0.70 24.23
C HIS A 125 3.68 -0.46 25.26
N ASP A 126 4.56 0.51 24.93
CA ASP A 126 5.39 1.13 25.98
C ASP A 126 5.71 2.57 25.61
N TYR A 127 5.47 3.47 26.56
CA TYR A 127 5.23 4.89 26.31
C TYR A 127 6.46 5.75 25.98
N ASP A 128 7.66 5.20 25.81
CA ASP A 128 8.88 6.02 25.78
C ASP A 128 9.56 6.21 24.42
N THR A 129 9.10 5.59 23.34
CA THR A 129 9.74 5.83 22.04
C THR A 129 8.72 5.85 20.89
N ILE A 130 8.44 7.05 20.38
CA ILE A 130 7.66 7.23 19.15
C ILE A 130 8.63 7.25 17.98
N LEU A 131 8.62 6.18 17.17
CA LEU A 131 9.30 6.14 15.88
C LEU A 131 8.26 6.37 14.78
N THR A 132 8.24 7.58 14.23
CA THR A 132 7.38 7.92 13.09
C THR A 132 8.16 7.67 11.81
N LEU A 133 7.94 6.52 11.16
CA LEU A 133 8.39 6.26 9.80
C LEU A 133 7.23 6.45 8.85
N HIS A 134 7.33 7.46 8.00
CA HIS A 134 6.45 7.80 6.87
C HIS A 134 5.18 6.95 6.73
N ARG A 135 4.06 7.40 7.33
CA ARG A 135 2.70 6.84 7.28
C ARG A 135 2.48 5.46 7.94
N GLN A 136 3.45 4.95 8.66
CA GLN A 136 3.28 3.83 9.57
C GLN A 136 3.76 4.29 10.94
N VAL A 137 2.90 4.20 11.94
CA VAL A 137 3.28 4.49 13.32
C VAL A 137 3.66 3.16 13.94
N VAL A 138 4.93 3.00 14.29
CA VAL A 138 5.44 1.83 15.01
C VAL A 138 5.93 2.32 16.36
N TYR A 139 5.37 1.77 17.44
CA TYR A 139 5.82 2.03 18.80
C TYR A 139 6.54 0.81 19.34
N GLY A 140 7.66 1.00 20.04
CA GLY A 140 8.38 -0.10 20.64
C GLY A 140 9.29 0.28 21.78
N GLN A 141 9.36 -0.61 22.79
CA GLN A 141 10.35 -0.55 23.83
C GLN A 141 11.53 -1.44 23.42
N LYS A 142 12.74 -0.88 23.46
CA LYS A 142 13.97 -1.63 23.30
C LYS A 142 14.17 -2.49 24.57
N PRO A 143 14.49 -3.80 24.45
CA PRO A 143 14.89 -4.58 25.60
C PRO A 143 16.13 -3.96 26.25
N GLY A 144 16.10 -3.84 27.58
CA GLY A 144 17.23 -3.36 28.37
C GLY A 144 18.42 -4.33 28.36
#